data_e378b9955f493e5ddd3299bac6c8ae81
#
_entry.id   e378b9955f493e5ddd3299bac6c8ae81
#
_cell.length_a   1.000
_cell.length_b   1.000
_cell.length_c   1.000
_cell.angle_alpha   90.00
_cell.angle_beta   90.00
_cell.angle_gamma   90.00
#
_symmetry.space_group_name_H-M   'P 1'
#
loop_
_entity.id
_entity.type
_entity.pdbx_description
1 polymer ?
#
loop_
_entity_poly.entity_id
_entity_poly.type
_entity_poly.pdbx_seq_one_letter_code
_entity_poly.pdbx_strand_id
1 'polypeptide(L)'
;MYRFILKSARSTAAACALLLMPLPLLAQDNPYRWEAGWPKYPTGRTWGSTSGVDVDRMGNVWVFERCGARDCSDSKLETIFQFDRNGNIVKSFGGDMFVFPHGMALDREGNVYVTDADGKNGKGHVVVKFSRESQQQQ
;
A
#
# COMPACT_ATOMS: atom_id res chain seq x y z
N MET A 1 72.35 -29.79 49.23
CA MET A 1 72.41 -29.74 47.76
C MET A 1 71.09 -30.26 47.23
N TYR A 2 70.06 -29.37 47.03
CA TYR A 2 68.72 -29.80 46.57
C TYR A 2 68.56 -29.44 45.10
N ARG A 3 68.26 -30.45 44.25
CA ARG A 3 67.97 -30.31 42.84
C ARG A 3 66.44 -30.18 42.67
N PHE A 4 66.03 -29.04 42.21
CA PHE A 4 64.65 -28.89 41.79
C PHE A 4 64.47 -29.35 40.36
N ILE A 5 63.58 -30.35 40.18
CA ILE A 5 63.18 -30.86 38.88
C ILE A 5 61.93 -30.08 38.47
N LEU A 6 62.06 -29.19 37.46
CA LEU A 6 60.91 -28.49 36.81
C LEU A 6 60.23 -29.47 35.86
N LYS A 7 59.00 -29.85 36.22
CA LYS A 7 58.12 -30.57 35.27
C LYS A 7 57.54 -29.59 34.31
N SER A 8 57.88 -29.70 33.03
CA SER A 8 57.26 -28.97 31.91
C SER A 8 55.82 -29.40 31.71
N ALA A 9 54.86 -28.54 31.99
CA ALA A 9 53.44 -28.74 31.62
C ALA A 9 53.27 -28.38 30.14
N ARG A 10 53.00 -29.37 29.30
CA ARG A 10 52.60 -29.15 27.91
C ARG A 10 51.12 -28.72 27.89
N SER A 11 50.85 -27.44 27.66
CA SER A 11 49.51 -26.92 27.37
C SER A 11 49.13 -27.33 25.96
N THR A 12 48.18 -28.26 25.84
CA THR A 12 47.49 -28.52 24.59
C THR A 12 46.38 -27.48 24.42
N ALA A 13 46.66 -26.45 23.64
CA ALA A 13 45.63 -25.51 23.17
C ALA A 13 44.76 -26.21 22.14
N ALA A 14 43.56 -26.64 22.56
CA ALA A 14 42.54 -27.11 21.61
C ALA A 14 41.98 -25.90 20.87
N ALA A 15 42.37 -25.71 19.62
CA ALA A 15 41.79 -24.71 18.74
C ALA A 15 40.39 -25.17 18.33
N CYS A 16 39.35 -24.59 18.97
CA CYS A 16 37.97 -24.72 18.52
C CYS A 16 37.79 -23.86 17.23
N ALA A 17 38.00 -24.49 16.06
CA ALA A 17 37.61 -23.88 14.79
C ALA A 17 36.09 -23.92 14.69
N LEU A 18 35.41 -22.82 15.05
CA LEU A 18 34.02 -22.61 14.71
C LEU A 18 33.91 -22.50 13.17
N LEU A 19 33.49 -23.58 12.54
CA LEU A 19 33.04 -23.56 11.15
C LEU A 19 31.78 -22.69 11.04
N LEU A 20 31.97 -21.44 10.70
CA LEU A 20 30.90 -20.54 10.22
C LEU A 20 30.42 -21.07 8.87
N MET A 21 29.54 -22.06 8.89
CA MET A 21 28.80 -22.46 7.70
C MET A 21 27.86 -21.29 7.35
N PRO A 22 27.94 -20.75 6.13
CA PRO A 22 26.93 -19.79 5.67
C PRO A 22 25.59 -20.53 5.63
N LEU A 23 24.66 -20.12 6.49
CA LEU A 23 23.27 -20.57 6.38
C LEU A 23 22.76 -20.13 5.01
N PRO A 24 22.21 -21.04 4.19
CA PRO A 24 21.60 -20.64 2.94
C PRO A 24 20.48 -19.66 3.28
N LEU A 25 20.60 -18.43 2.76
CA LEU A 25 19.52 -17.46 2.79
C LEU A 25 18.45 -18.03 1.86
N LEU A 26 17.48 -18.76 2.42
CA LEU A 26 16.31 -19.20 1.67
C LEU A 26 15.58 -17.94 1.24
N ALA A 27 15.66 -17.62 -0.05
CA ALA A 27 14.84 -16.57 -0.63
C ALA A 27 13.38 -16.94 -0.33
N GLN A 28 12.69 -16.08 0.41
CA GLN A 28 11.29 -16.29 0.69
C GLN A 28 10.54 -16.16 -0.65
N ASP A 29 9.81 -17.19 -1.04
CA ASP A 29 8.98 -17.15 -2.23
C ASP A 29 8.00 -15.99 -2.13
N ASN A 30 7.84 -15.25 -3.21
CA ASN A 30 6.89 -14.14 -3.25
C ASN A 30 5.46 -14.69 -3.06
N PRO A 31 4.80 -14.43 -1.92
CA PRO A 31 3.45 -14.94 -1.65
C PRO A 31 2.38 -14.23 -2.48
N TYR A 32 2.75 -13.17 -3.20
CA TYR A 32 1.83 -12.38 -4.00
C TYR A 32 1.78 -12.89 -5.45
N ARG A 33 0.58 -12.91 -6.00
CA ARG A 33 0.36 -13.18 -7.42
C ARG A 33 -0.46 -12.06 -8.04
N TRP A 34 -0.22 -11.81 -9.30
CA TRP A 34 -1.06 -10.91 -10.07
C TRP A 34 -2.41 -11.58 -10.40
N GLU A 35 -3.51 -10.86 -10.16
CA GLU A 35 -4.87 -11.33 -10.41
C GLU A 35 -5.45 -10.59 -11.61
N ALA A 36 -5.59 -11.28 -12.74
CA ALA A 36 -6.14 -10.70 -13.96
C ALA A 36 -7.63 -10.39 -13.79
N GLY A 37 -8.06 -9.22 -14.28
CA GLY A 37 -9.47 -8.83 -14.28
C GLY A 37 -10.02 -8.41 -12.92
N TRP A 38 -9.17 -8.25 -11.91
CA TRP A 38 -9.51 -7.60 -10.66
C TRP A 38 -8.91 -6.18 -10.65
N PRO A 39 -9.67 -5.13 -10.29
CA PRO A 39 -11.11 -5.08 -10.00
C PRO A 39 -11.97 -5.05 -11.27
N LYS A 40 -13.26 -5.29 -11.14
CA LYS A 40 -14.25 -5.22 -12.22
C LYS A 40 -14.68 -3.78 -12.44
N TYR A 41 -13.96 -3.10 -13.31
CA TYR A 41 -14.18 -1.68 -13.56
C TYR A 41 -15.44 -1.44 -14.43
N PRO A 42 -16.12 -0.27 -14.32
CA PRO A 42 -17.34 -0.03 -15.08
C PRO A 42 -17.13 -0.21 -16.60
N THR A 43 -18.09 -0.83 -17.26
CA THR A 43 -18.06 -1.01 -18.73
C THR A 43 -17.92 0.33 -19.43
N GLY A 44 -17.01 0.40 -20.40
CA GLY A 44 -16.76 1.62 -21.18
C GLY A 44 -15.89 2.67 -20.49
N ARG A 45 -15.41 2.40 -19.29
CA ARG A 45 -14.47 3.28 -18.58
C ARG A 45 -13.06 2.68 -18.56
N THR A 46 -12.07 3.51 -18.77
CA THR A 46 -10.65 3.14 -18.66
C THR A 46 -10.14 3.46 -17.25
N TRP A 47 -9.19 2.68 -16.76
CA TRP A 47 -8.40 3.06 -15.60
C TRP A 47 -7.54 4.28 -15.91
N GLY A 48 -7.59 5.27 -15.01
CA GLY A 48 -6.62 6.36 -14.98
C GLY A 48 -5.41 6.01 -14.14
N SER A 49 -4.59 7.02 -13.87
CA SER A 49 -3.52 6.87 -12.89
C SER A 49 -4.10 6.68 -11.50
N THR A 50 -3.92 5.51 -10.92
CA THR A 50 -4.27 5.24 -9.52
C THR A 50 -3.31 5.99 -8.61
N SER A 51 -3.83 6.84 -7.75
CA SER A 51 -3.05 7.70 -6.86
C SER A 51 -3.12 7.29 -5.39
N GLY A 52 -4.13 6.53 -4.99
CA GLY A 52 -4.29 6.03 -3.64
C GLY A 52 -5.01 4.70 -3.60
N VAL A 53 -4.58 3.84 -2.69
CA VAL A 53 -5.23 2.56 -2.38
C VAL A 53 -5.20 2.36 -0.87
N ASP A 54 -6.32 1.93 -0.31
CA ASP A 54 -6.42 1.53 1.10
C ASP A 54 -7.40 0.38 1.26
N VAL A 55 -7.40 -0.29 2.42
CA VAL A 55 -8.27 -1.44 2.69
C VAL A 55 -9.02 -1.20 3.99
N ASP A 56 -10.36 -1.30 3.95
CA ASP A 56 -11.18 -1.15 5.13
C ASP A 56 -11.18 -2.42 6.01
N ARG A 57 -11.76 -2.32 7.21
CA ARG A 57 -11.82 -3.43 8.17
C ARG A 57 -12.63 -4.64 7.70
N MET A 58 -13.48 -4.46 6.71
CA MET A 58 -14.26 -5.53 6.10
C MET A 58 -13.50 -6.22 4.97
N GLY A 59 -12.33 -5.68 4.59
CA GLY A 59 -11.48 -6.16 3.52
C GLY A 59 -11.92 -5.66 2.14
N ASN A 60 -12.75 -4.62 2.06
CA ASN A 60 -12.99 -3.94 0.80
C ASN A 60 -11.80 -3.06 0.44
N VAL A 61 -11.48 -3.00 -0.83
CA VAL A 61 -10.39 -2.21 -1.37
C VAL A 61 -10.91 -0.88 -1.87
N TRP A 62 -10.31 0.19 -1.37
CA TRP A 62 -10.62 1.54 -1.78
C TRP A 62 -9.56 2.05 -2.75
N VAL A 63 -10.00 2.71 -3.80
CA VAL A 63 -9.14 3.23 -4.87
C VAL A 63 -9.48 4.67 -5.15
N PHE A 64 -8.46 5.52 -5.25
CA PHE A 64 -8.55 6.89 -5.72
C PHE A 64 -7.79 7.03 -7.03
N GLU A 65 -8.48 7.40 -8.11
CA GLU A 65 -7.91 7.40 -9.45
C GLU A 65 -8.22 8.71 -10.21
N ARG A 66 -7.50 8.97 -11.29
CA ARG A 66 -7.53 10.22 -12.04
C ARG A 66 -8.45 10.15 -13.25
N CYS A 67 -9.74 9.87 -13.04
CA CYS A 67 -10.81 10.00 -14.06
C CYS A 67 -10.52 9.26 -15.39
N GLY A 68 -9.85 8.12 -15.34
CA GLY A 68 -9.47 7.40 -16.56
C GLY A 68 -8.32 8.03 -17.35
N ALA A 69 -7.63 9.05 -16.79
CA ALA A 69 -6.61 9.84 -17.44
C ALA A 69 -5.41 10.11 -16.53
N ARG A 70 -4.65 11.19 -16.79
CA ARG A 70 -3.56 11.68 -15.93
C ARG A 70 -4.05 12.65 -14.86
N ASP A 71 -5.17 13.33 -15.09
CA ASP A 71 -5.82 14.27 -14.17
C ASP A 71 -7.33 14.27 -14.39
N CYS A 72 -8.06 15.02 -13.55
CA CYS A 72 -9.50 15.16 -13.56
C CYS A 72 -9.97 16.58 -13.92
N SER A 73 -9.08 17.45 -14.39
CA SER A 73 -9.32 18.89 -14.56
C SER A 73 -10.62 19.23 -15.30
N ASP A 74 -10.95 18.46 -16.31
CA ASP A 74 -12.11 18.68 -17.19
C ASP A 74 -13.08 17.49 -17.18
N SER A 75 -13.00 16.64 -16.15
CA SER A 75 -13.81 15.43 -16.02
C SER A 75 -14.84 15.55 -14.90
N LYS A 76 -16.00 14.97 -15.12
CA LYS A 76 -17.06 14.81 -14.12
C LYS A 76 -17.17 13.37 -13.61
N LEU A 77 -16.25 12.51 -14.01
CA LEU A 77 -16.25 11.12 -13.63
C LEU A 77 -15.91 10.97 -12.13
N GLU A 78 -16.51 9.98 -11.50
CA GLU A 78 -16.20 9.61 -10.13
C GLU A 78 -14.75 9.16 -10.00
N THR A 79 -14.13 9.48 -8.87
CA THR A 79 -12.70 9.30 -8.64
C THR A 79 -12.40 8.30 -7.54
N ILE A 80 -13.36 8.08 -6.63
CA ILE A 80 -13.21 7.21 -5.47
C ILE A 80 -14.11 6.00 -5.67
N PHE A 81 -13.52 4.81 -5.53
CA PHE A 81 -14.21 3.53 -5.67
C PHE A 81 -13.97 2.66 -4.44
N GLN A 82 -15.01 1.97 -4.00
CA GLN A 82 -14.92 0.87 -3.07
C GLN A 82 -15.26 -0.44 -3.79
N PHE A 83 -14.36 -1.39 -3.74
CA PHE A 83 -14.54 -2.73 -4.31
C PHE A 83 -14.65 -3.77 -3.20
N ASP A 84 -15.54 -4.73 -3.36
CA ASP A 84 -15.54 -5.93 -2.53
C ASP A 84 -14.33 -6.84 -2.85
N ARG A 85 -14.17 -7.92 -2.10
CA ARG A 85 -13.07 -8.88 -2.29
C ARG A 85 -13.12 -9.59 -3.64
N ASN A 86 -14.28 -9.63 -4.28
CA ASN A 86 -14.45 -10.21 -5.61
C ASN A 86 -14.22 -9.19 -6.74
N GLY A 87 -13.86 -7.95 -6.38
CA GLY A 87 -13.62 -6.84 -7.30
C GLY A 87 -14.87 -6.18 -7.82
N ASN A 88 -16.06 -6.46 -7.26
CA ASN A 88 -17.27 -5.75 -7.64
C ASN A 88 -17.32 -4.38 -6.98
N ILE A 89 -17.84 -3.38 -7.70
CA ILE A 89 -18.03 -2.04 -7.13
C ILE A 89 -19.13 -2.09 -6.06
N VAL A 90 -18.80 -1.65 -4.87
CA VAL A 90 -19.75 -1.47 -3.75
C VAL A 90 -20.32 -0.05 -3.80
N LYS A 91 -19.46 0.95 -4.05
CA LYS A 91 -19.83 2.36 -4.25
C LYS A 91 -18.76 3.09 -5.05
N SER A 92 -19.16 4.22 -5.60
CA SER A 92 -18.28 5.21 -6.21
C SER A 92 -18.80 6.61 -5.98
N PHE A 93 -17.93 7.61 -5.89
CA PHE A 93 -18.28 9.03 -5.67
C PHE A 93 -17.09 9.95 -5.96
N GLY A 94 -17.30 11.27 -5.73
CA GLY A 94 -16.26 12.29 -5.89
C GLY A 94 -16.13 12.80 -7.31
N GLY A 95 -17.18 12.69 -8.12
CA GLY A 95 -17.23 13.27 -9.47
C GLY A 95 -17.20 14.80 -9.46
N ASP A 96 -16.53 15.41 -10.42
CA ASP A 96 -16.38 16.86 -10.60
C ASP A 96 -15.74 17.62 -9.41
N MET A 97 -15.09 16.92 -8.49
CA MET A 97 -14.54 17.53 -7.26
C MET A 97 -13.06 17.84 -7.35
N PHE A 98 -12.30 17.11 -8.14
CA PHE A 98 -10.84 17.09 -8.09
C PHE A 98 -10.22 17.55 -9.41
N VAL A 99 -8.98 18.06 -9.30
CA VAL A 99 -8.10 18.37 -10.43
C VAL A 99 -7.04 17.29 -10.58
N PHE A 100 -6.30 17.02 -9.52
CA PHE A 100 -5.20 16.07 -9.53
C PHE A 100 -5.23 15.18 -8.28
N PRO A 101 -6.09 14.14 -8.27
CA PRO A 101 -6.12 13.14 -7.22
C PRO A 101 -4.72 12.65 -6.85
N HIS A 102 -4.34 12.68 -5.55
CA HIS A 102 -2.95 12.41 -5.18
C HIS A 102 -2.78 11.37 -4.08
N GLY A 103 -3.45 11.52 -2.96
CA GLY A 103 -3.33 10.60 -1.82
C GLY A 103 -4.67 10.25 -1.20
N MET A 104 -4.76 9.07 -0.58
CA MET A 104 -5.94 8.59 0.12
C MET A 104 -5.55 7.85 1.39
N ALA A 105 -6.38 7.95 2.42
CA ALA A 105 -6.30 7.17 3.64
C ALA A 105 -7.70 6.95 4.24
N LEU A 106 -7.91 5.82 4.89
CA LEU A 106 -9.10 5.54 5.68
C LEU A 106 -8.79 5.61 7.17
N ASP A 107 -9.71 6.15 7.96
CA ASP A 107 -9.64 6.02 9.40
C ASP A 107 -10.40 4.79 9.91
N ARG A 108 -10.32 4.58 11.22
CA ARG A 108 -10.95 3.42 11.87
C ARG A 108 -12.47 3.49 11.89
N GLU A 109 -13.03 4.67 11.75
CA GLU A 109 -14.47 4.95 11.70
C GLU A 109 -15.06 4.74 10.30
N GLY A 110 -14.17 4.58 9.27
CA GLY A 110 -14.53 4.40 7.87
C GLY A 110 -14.71 5.72 7.12
N ASN A 111 -14.18 6.82 7.64
CA ASN A 111 -14.07 8.05 6.88
C ASN A 111 -12.92 7.96 5.88
N VAL A 112 -13.10 8.59 4.71
CA VAL A 112 -12.10 8.65 3.65
C VAL A 112 -11.50 10.05 3.60
N TYR A 113 -10.19 10.12 3.67
CA TYR A 113 -9.42 11.35 3.50
C TYR A 113 -8.68 11.29 2.17
N VAL A 114 -8.82 12.32 1.36
CA VAL A 114 -8.12 12.42 0.08
C VAL A 114 -7.47 13.78 -0.09
N THR A 115 -6.38 13.80 -0.85
CA THR A 115 -5.66 15.04 -1.19
C THR A 115 -5.74 15.32 -2.68
N ASP A 116 -5.88 16.57 -3.04
CA ASP A 116 -5.78 17.08 -4.41
C ASP A 116 -4.56 17.99 -4.52
N ALA A 117 -3.60 17.62 -5.36
CA ALA A 117 -2.28 18.22 -5.37
C ALA A 117 -2.11 19.36 -6.39
N ASP A 118 -3.10 19.58 -7.25
CA ASP A 118 -3.06 20.67 -8.22
C ASP A 118 -4.36 21.49 -8.20
N GLY A 119 -4.37 22.64 -8.84
CA GLY A 119 -5.50 23.57 -8.84
C GLY A 119 -5.89 24.08 -10.23
N LYS A 120 -7.20 24.12 -10.52
CA LYS A 120 -7.75 24.68 -11.75
C LYS A 120 -9.17 25.19 -11.50
N ASN A 121 -9.45 26.41 -11.97
CA ASN A 121 -10.82 26.98 -11.94
C ASN A 121 -11.47 26.97 -10.54
N GLY A 122 -10.71 27.26 -9.50
CA GLY A 122 -11.21 27.30 -8.12
C GLY A 122 -11.37 25.93 -7.44
N LYS A 123 -10.99 24.83 -8.10
CA LYS A 123 -10.89 23.48 -7.53
C LYS A 123 -9.44 23.13 -7.21
N GLY A 124 -9.25 22.12 -6.37
CA GLY A 124 -7.94 21.52 -6.07
C GLY A 124 -7.21 22.17 -4.89
N HIS A 125 -5.96 21.75 -4.67
CA HIS A 125 -5.13 22.15 -3.53
C HIS A 125 -5.83 21.97 -2.17
N VAL A 126 -6.54 20.87 -1.99
CA VAL A 126 -7.37 20.61 -0.81
C VAL A 126 -7.08 19.24 -0.19
N VAL A 127 -7.41 19.13 1.08
CA VAL A 127 -7.66 17.86 1.75
C VAL A 127 -9.16 17.76 2.02
N VAL A 128 -9.78 16.70 1.53
CA VAL A 128 -11.22 16.47 1.71
C VAL A 128 -11.43 15.26 2.60
N LYS A 129 -12.30 15.41 3.60
CA LYS A 129 -12.82 14.31 4.41
C LYS A 129 -14.23 13.97 3.95
N PHE A 130 -14.44 12.73 3.54
CA PHE A 130 -15.78 12.17 3.37
C PHE A 130 -16.13 11.36 4.61
N SER A 131 -17.12 11.81 5.37
CA SER A 131 -17.63 11.01 6.47
C SER A 131 -18.35 9.76 5.93
N ARG A 132 -18.48 8.75 6.76
CA ARG A 132 -19.20 7.54 6.38
C ARG A 132 -20.64 7.82 5.94
N GLU A 133 -21.30 8.81 6.55
CA GLU A 133 -22.65 9.26 6.21
C GLU A 133 -22.68 9.98 4.85
N SER A 134 -21.72 10.88 4.58
CA SER A 134 -21.67 11.64 3.33
C SER A 134 -21.39 10.77 2.10
N GLN A 135 -20.75 9.61 2.29
CA GLN A 135 -20.51 8.65 1.21
C GLN A 135 -21.78 7.94 0.72
N GLN A 136 -22.90 8.08 1.43
CA GLN A 136 -24.18 7.45 1.09
C GLN A 136 -25.12 8.38 0.31
N GLN A 137 -24.79 9.68 0.22
CA GLN A 137 -25.65 10.73 -0.35
C GLN A 137 -25.24 11.17 -1.75
N GLN A 138 -24.30 10.49 -2.38
CA GLN A 138 -23.80 10.82 -3.72
C GLN A 138 -24.10 9.73 -4.75
#